data_c758caad2364aa4cb7980e58f7602a2a
#
_entry.id   c758caad2364aa4cb7980e58f7602a2a
#
_cell.length_a   1.000
_cell.length_b   1.000
_cell.length_c   1.000
_cell.angle_alpha   90.00
_cell.angle_beta   90.00
_cell.angle_gamma   90.00
#
_symmetry.space_group_name_H-M   'P 1'
#
loop_
_entity.id
_entity.type
_entity.pdbx_description
1 polymer ?
#
loop_
_entity_poly.entity_id
_entity_poly.type
_entity_poly.pdbx_seq_one_letter_code
_entity_poly.pdbx_strand_id
1 'polypeptide(L)'
;DVYKRQVLESDPQIEVIGVASDPFVAAKRIRDEIPDVITLDVEMPRMDGITFLRKLMAQHPIPVVMCSSLIEAGSETLLQALEAGAVDIVLKPKIGVADALMESRIRICDAVKAAASARVAGARRPPVAVPRPIHEPERKLTADAMLPPPSGRAMAKTTEAIVCIGASTGGTEALRAVLEDLPPDSPGIVIVQHMPEKFTASFAKRLDGLCAVSVKEAEDGDTVLRGRVLIAPGNKHT
;
A
#
# COMPACT_ATOMS: atom_id res chain seq x y z
N ASP A 1 -2.67 -0.04 -24.31
CA ASP A 1 -2.35 -1.47 -24.27
C ASP A 1 -3.65 -2.27 -24.40
N VAL A 2 -3.77 -3.02 -25.53
CA VAL A 2 -4.97 -3.78 -25.86
C VAL A 2 -5.27 -4.84 -24.79
N TYR A 3 -4.24 -5.48 -24.26
CA TYR A 3 -4.38 -6.50 -23.23
C TYR A 3 -5.02 -5.95 -21.94
N LYS A 4 -4.55 -4.82 -21.42
CA LYS A 4 -5.13 -4.21 -20.22
C LYS A 4 -6.61 -3.89 -20.39
N ARG A 5 -6.96 -3.34 -21.56
CA ARG A 5 -8.35 -3.03 -21.87
C ARG A 5 -9.22 -4.29 -21.85
N GLN A 6 -8.80 -5.36 -22.53
CA GLN A 6 -9.54 -6.64 -22.56
C GLN A 6 -9.70 -7.24 -21.15
N VAL A 7 -8.65 -7.17 -20.34
CA VAL A 7 -8.69 -7.64 -18.95
C VAL A 7 -9.70 -6.86 -18.13
N LEU A 8 -9.67 -5.53 -18.18
CA LEU A 8 -10.58 -4.69 -17.41
C LEU A 8 -12.04 -4.82 -17.88
N GLU A 9 -12.29 -4.82 -19.20
CA GLU A 9 -13.64 -5.00 -19.76
C GLU A 9 -14.24 -6.39 -19.48
N SER A 10 -13.43 -7.34 -19.03
CA SER A 10 -13.93 -8.67 -18.65
C SER A 10 -14.55 -8.74 -17.24
N ASP A 11 -14.36 -7.71 -16.41
CA ASP A 11 -14.98 -7.60 -15.10
C ASP A 11 -16.22 -6.69 -15.20
N PRO A 12 -17.43 -7.20 -14.89
CA PRO A 12 -18.68 -6.44 -15.04
C PRO A 12 -18.80 -5.23 -14.11
N GLN A 13 -17.92 -5.10 -13.13
CA GLN A 13 -17.85 -3.98 -12.19
C GLN A 13 -16.93 -2.85 -12.68
N ILE A 14 -16.24 -3.04 -13.83
CA ILE A 14 -15.28 -2.09 -14.36
C ILE A 14 -15.74 -1.62 -15.75
N GLU A 15 -15.91 -0.32 -15.88
CA GLU A 15 -16.17 0.33 -17.17
C GLU A 15 -14.90 1.05 -17.66
N VAL A 16 -14.46 0.74 -18.87
CA VAL A 16 -13.30 1.43 -19.46
C VAL A 16 -13.76 2.61 -20.29
N ILE A 17 -13.78 3.80 -19.67
CA ILE A 17 -14.22 5.05 -20.30
C ILE A 17 -13.24 5.58 -21.35
N GLY A 18 -11.98 5.17 -21.33
CA GLY A 18 -11.03 5.62 -22.33
C GLY A 18 -9.64 5.00 -22.26
N VAL A 19 -8.92 5.12 -23.37
CA VAL A 19 -7.52 4.71 -23.51
C VAL A 19 -6.72 5.89 -24.08
N ALA A 20 -5.56 6.18 -23.50
CA ALA A 20 -4.65 7.21 -23.97
C ALA A 20 -3.32 6.57 -24.41
N SER A 21 -2.81 7.01 -25.55
CA SER A 21 -1.53 6.57 -26.11
C SER A 21 -0.33 7.26 -25.50
N ASP A 22 -0.53 8.42 -24.90
CA ASP A 22 0.50 9.26 -24.28
C ASP A 22 -0.09 10.18 -23.21
N PRO A 23 0.75 10.81 -22.36
CA PRO A 23 0.31 11.68 -21.28
C PRO A 23 -0.53 12.90 -21.70
N PHE A 24 -0.32 13.46 -22.89
CA PHE A 24 -1.05 14.63 -23.37
C PHE A 24 -2.48 14.25 -23.77
N VAL A 25 -2.65 13.10 -24.42
CA VAL A 25 -3.96 12.54 -24.73
C VAL A 25 -4.69 12.17 -23.44
N ALA A 26 -3.99 11.60 -22.46
CA ALA A 26 -4.56 11.30 -21.14
C ALA A 26 -5.06 12.57 -20.45
N ALA A 27 -4.25 13.62 -20.37
CA ALA A 27 -4.63 14.89 -19.75
C ALA A 27 -5.84 15.56 -20.42
N LYS A 28 -5.98 15.42 -21.75
CA LYS A 28 -7.17 15.92 -22.46
C LYS A 28 -8.41 15.13 -22.06
N ARG A 29 -8.34 13.79 -22.07
CA ARG A 29 -9.48 12.93 -21.73
C ARG A 29 -9.93 13.10 -20.28
N ILE A 30 -9.00 13.23 -19.33
CA ILE A 30 -9.30 13.47 -17.91
C ILE A 30 -10.08 14.79 -17.72
N ARG A 31 -9.81 15.81 -18.55
CA ARG A 31 -10.58 17.06 -18.52
C ARG A 31 -11.99 16.91 -19.06
N ASP A 32 -12.17 16.05 -20.05
CA ASP A 32 -13.47 15.80 -20.68
C ASP A 32 -14.33 14.89 -19.76
N GLU A 33 -13.71 13.88 -19.14
CA GLU A 33 -14.36 12.94 -18.23
C GLU A 33 -13.36 12.44 -17.18
N ILE A 34 -13.68 12.65 -15.90
CA ILE A 34 -12.80 12.29 -14.78
C ILE A 34 -13.03 10.82 -14.41
N PRO A 35 -12.01 9.93 -14.53
CA PRO A 35 -12.14 8.53 -14.12
C PRO A 35 -12.05 8.38 -12.59
N ASP A 36 -12.65 7.31 -12.05
CA ASP A 36 -12.44 6.91 -10.65
C ASP A 36 -11.03 6.39 -10.41
N VAL A 37 -10.43 5.73 -11.41
CA VAL A 37 -9.09 5.13 -11.34
C VAL A 37 -8.39 5.23 -12.69
N ILE A 38 -7.08 5.42 -12.65
CA ILE A 38 -6.22 5.38 -13.85
C ILE A 38 -5.25 4.20 -13.73
N THR A 39 -5.19 3.34 -14.74
CA THR A 39 -4.08 2.39 -14.92
C THR A 39 -2.99 3.04 -15.76
N LEU A 40 -1.79 3.18 -15.20
CA LEU A 40 -0.70 3.95 -15.78
C LEU A 40 0.53 3.07 -16.01
N ASP A 41 1.06 3.09 -17.22
CA ASP A 41 2.33 2.41 -17.51
C ASP A 41 3.52 3.24 -17.01
N VAL A 42 4.57 2.55 -16.53
CA VAL A 42 5.82 3.19 -16.12
C VAL A 42 6.51 3.80 -17.34
N GLU A 43 6.66 3.03 -18.41
CA GLU A 43 7.24 3.50 -19.66
C GLU A 43 6.17 3.96 -20.64
N MET A 44 6.27 5.23 -21.04
CA MET A 44 5.39 5.82 -22.03
C MET A 44 6.18 6.73 -22.99
N PRO A 45 5.70 6.89 -24.25
CA PRO A 45 6.27 7.88 -25.17
C PRO A 45 6.15 9.31 -24.61
N ARG A 46 7.18 10.15 -24.88
CA ARG A 46 7.24 11.58 -24.58
C ARG A 46 7.41 11.96 -23.11
N MET A 47 6.95 11.17 -22.17
CA MET A 47 7.07 11.42 -20.73
C MET A 47 6.93 10.10 -19.99
N ASP A 48 7.80 9.81 -19.04
CA ASP A 48 7.68 8.63 -18.19
C ASP A 48 6.47 8.72 -17.25
N GLY A 49 5.97 7.54 -16.85
CA GLY A 49 4.75 7.43 -16.06
C GLY A 49 4.86 8.06 -14.68
N ILE A 50 6.03 8.03 -14.06
CA ILE A 50 6.24 8.60 -12.72
C ILE A 50 6.17 10.13 -12.77
N THR A 51 6.78 10.74 -13.79
CA THR A 51 6.68 12.19 -14.00
C THR A 51 5.24 12.62 -14.28
N PHE A 52 4.49 11.84 -15.07
CA PHE A 52 3.09 12.10 -15.28
C PHE A 52 2.27 11.96 -14.00
N LEU A 53 2.52 10.90 -13.22
CA LEU A 53 1.87 10.66 -11.94
C LEU A 53 2.07 11.83 -10.96
N ARG A 54 3.30 12.31 -10.79
CA ARG A 54 3.58 13.47 -9.92
C ARG A 54 2.79 14.71 -10.32
N LYS A 55 2.70 14.99 -11.64
CA LYS A 55 1.90 16.11 -12.15
C LYS A 55 0.41 15.92 -11.91
N LEU A 56 -0.09 14.70 -12.13
CA LEU A 56 -1.49 14.35 -11.90
C LEU A 56 -1.85 14.53 -10.43
N MET A 57 -1.05 13.99 -9.51
CA MET A 57 -1.29 14.09 -8.08
C MET A 57 -1.24 15.53 -7.56
N ALA A 58 -0.38 16.38 -8.16
CA ALA A 58 -0.29 17.79 -7.79
C ALA A 58 -1.48 18.62 -8.28
N GLN A 59 -2.08 18.28 -9.43
CA GLN A 59 -3.14 19.07 -10.07
C GLN A 59 -4.54 18.50 -9.83
N HIS A 60 -4.70 17.21 -10.02
CA HIS A 60 -5.96 16.48 -9.92
C HIS A 60 -5.69 15.10 -9.34
N PRO A 61 -5.62 14.94 -8.00
CA PRO A 61 -5.32 13.67 -7.36
C PRO A 61 -6.43 12.64 -7.65
N ILE A 62 -6.15 11.75 -8.57
CA ILE A 62 -6.98 10.61 -8.96
C ILE A 62 -6.25 9.33 -8.57
N PRO A 63 -6.93 8.29 -8.04
CA PRO A 63 -6.31 7.02 -7.75
C PRO A 63 -5.61 6.41 -8.97
N VAL A 64 -4.33 6.03 -8.83
CA VAL A 64 -3.54 5.45 -9.91
C VAL A 64 -3.01 4.09 -9.51
N VAL A 65 -3.23 3.09 -10.37
CA VAL A 65 -2.59 1.78 -10.33
C VAL A 65 -1.50 1.74 -11.39
N MET A 66 -0.23 1.61 -10.98
CA MET A 66 0.88 1.51 -11.91
C MET A 66 0.95 0.13 -12.52
N CYS A 67 1.23 0.07 -13.82
CA CYS A 67 1.47 -1.19 -14.54
C CYS A 67 2.92 -1.20 -15.04
N SER A 68 3.67 -2.24 -14.69
CA SER A 68 5.08 -2.35 -15.08
C SER A 68 5.40 -3.74 -15.61
N SER A 69 6.36 -3.84 -16.53
CA SER A 69 6.95 -5.12 -16.89
C SER A 69 8.00 -5.53 -15.85
N LEU A 70 8.24 -6.83 -15.70
CA LEU A 70 9.26 -7.36 -14.78
C LEU A 70 10.69 -6.87 -15.10
N ILE A 71 10.93 -6.48 -16.35
CA ILE A 71 12.23 -6.05 -16.85
C ILE A 71 12.49 -4.57 -16.50
N GLU A 72 11.44 -3.75 -16.55
CA GLU A 72 11.47 -2.30 -16.32
C GLU A 72 11.41 -1.94 -14.82
N ALA A 73 10.92 -2.88 -14.02
CA ALA A 73 10.72 -2.71 -12.59
C ALA A 73 12.02 -2.92 -11.81
N GLY A 74 12.97 -2.01 -11.90
CA GLY A 74 13.91 -1.82 -10.80
C GLY A 74 13.11 -1.51 -9.52
N SER A 75 13.43 -2.16 -8.39
CA SER A 75 12.73 -1.94 -7.12
C SER A 75 12.63 -0.46 -6.74
N GLU A 76 13.61 0.35 -7.12
CA GLU A 76 13.67 1.79 -6.89
C GLU A 76 12.63 2.58 -7.69
N THR A 77 12.44 2.24 -8.96
CA THR A 77 11.44 2.91 -9.84
C THR A 77 10.03 2.73 -9.30
N LEU A 78 9.70 1.55 -8.78
CA LEU A 78 8.39 1.26 -8.24
C LEU A 78 8.18 1.92 -6.86
N LEU A 79 9.22 2.00 -6.03
CA LEU A 79 9.15 2.77 -4.79
C LEU A 79 8.92 4.26 -5.10
N GLN A 80 9.59 4.82 -6.10
CA GLN A 80 9.35 6.19 -6.55
C GLN A 80 7.91 6.41 -7.03
N ALA A 81 7.29 5.40 -7.66
CA ALA A 81 5.88 5.48 -8.06
C ALA A 81 4.93 5.52 -6.85
N LEU A 82 5.17 4.71 -5.83
CA LEU A 82 4.41 4.77 -4.57
C LEU A 82 4.61 6.12 -3.86
N GLU A 83 5.86 6.63 -3.82
CA GLU A 83 6.16 7.97 -3.28
C GLU A 83 5.47 9.09 -4.04
N ALA A 84 5.32 8.94 -5.35
CA ALA A 84 4.61 9.88 -6.19
C ALA A 84 3.08 9.81 -6.00
N GLY A 85 2.56 8.87 -5.19
CA GLY A 85 1.15 8.74 -4.83
C GLY A 85 0.40 7.65 -5.58
N ALA A 86 1.07 6.70 -6.22
CA ALA A 86 0.39 5.50 -6.73
C ALA A 86 -0.24 4.71 -5.59
N VAL A 87 -1.47 4.25 -5.80
CA VAL A 87 -2.19 3.43 -4.81
C VAL A 87 -1.65 2.01 -4.79
N ASP A 88 -1.31 1.47 -5.95
CA ASP A 88 -0.78 0.12 -6.09
C ASP A 88 0.06 -0.05 -7.35
N ILE A 89 0.77 -1.19 -7.42
CA ILE A 89 1.59 -1.56 -8.56
C ILE A 89 1.28 -2.99 -8.97
N VAL A 90 0.92 -3.18 -10.23
CA VAL A 90 0.65 -4.50 -10.81
C VAL A 90 1.69 -4.80 -11.88
N LEU A 91 2.26 -6.00 -11.83
CA LEU A 91 3.16 -6.48 -12.86
C LEU A 91 2.38 -6.97 -14.08
N LYS A 92 2.81 -6.58 -15.26
CA LYS A 92 2.29 -7.13 -16.52
C LYS A 92 2.66 -8.61 -16.61
N PRO A 93 1.74 -9.48 -17.02
CA PRO A 93 2.02 -10.92 -17.13
C PRO A 93 3.10 -11.19 -18.17
N LYS A 94 3.91 -12.22 -17.93
CA LYS A 94 4.80 -12.76 -18.95
C LYS A 94 3.95 -13.47 -20.02
N ILE A 95 4.18 -13.14 -21.26
CA ILE A 95 3.52 -13.80 -22.41
C ILE A 95 3.91 -15.27 -22.41
N GLY A 96 2.93 -16.19 -22.43
CA GLY A 96 3.16 -17.62 -22.69
C GLY A 96 2.70 -18.61 -21.61
N VAL A 97 2.21 -18.17 -20.46
CA VAL A 97 1.70 -19.08 -19.41
C VAL A 97 0.24 -18.73 -19.11
N ALA A 98 -0.68 -19.63 -19.46
CA ALA A 98 -2.13 -19.40 -19.31
C ALA A 98 -2.54 -19.10 -17.85
N ASP A 99 -1.97 -19.82 -16.89
CA ASP A 99 -2.26 -19.64 -15.46
C ASP A 99 -1.77 -18.27 -14.97
N ALA A 100 -0.59 -17.81 -15.40
CA ALA A 100 -0.06 -16.48 -15.06
C ALA A 100 -0.91 -15.35 -15.65
N LEU A 101 -1.55 -15.56 -16.81
CA LEU A 101 -2.48 -14.60 -17.41
C LEU A 101 -3.76 -14.48 -16.59
N MET A 102 -4.29 -15.60 -16.10
CA MET A 102 -5.49 -15.63 -15.27
C MET A 102 -5.26 -14.94 -13.93
N GLU A 103 -4.16 -15.26 -13.25
CA GLU A 103 -3.77 -14.63 -12.00
C GLU A 103 -3.55 -13.13 -12.15
N SER A 104 -2.83 -12.70 -13.19
CA SER A 104 -2.61 -11.28 -13.50
C SER A 104 -3.92 -10.55 -13.77
N ARG A 105 -4.89 -11.20 -14.43
CA ARG A 105 -6.21 -10.64 -14.69
C ARG A 105 -6.93 -10.33 -13.37
N ILE A 106 -7.00 -11.30 -12.47
CA ILE A 106 -7.64 -11.14 -11.16
C ILE A 106 -6.97 -9.99 -10.40
N ARG A 107 -5.63 -9.98 -10.34
CA ARG A 107 -4.87 -8.96 -9.62
C ARG A 107 -5.08 -7.55 -10.17
N ILE A 108 -5.10 -7.36 -11.49
CA ILE A 108 -5.34 -6.05 -12.11
C ILE A 108 -6.74 -5.55 -11.77
N CYS A 109 -7.76 -6.39 -11.93
CA CYS A 109 -9.15 -6.01 -11.62
C CYS A 109 -9.34 -5.68 -10.14
N ASP A 110 -8.78 -6.50 -9.24
CA ASP A 110 -8.87 -6.26 -7.80
C ASP A 110 -8.12 -5.00 -7.36
N ALA A 111 -6.93 -4.75 -7.92
CA ALA A 111 -6.18 -3.52 -7.66
C ALA A 111 -6.97 -2.27 -8.12
N VAL A 112 -7.61 -2.31 -9.27
CA VAL A 112 -8.43 -1.20 -9.78
C VAL A 112 -9.67 -0.98 -8.91
N LYS A 113 -10.40 -2.03 -8.54
CA LYS A 113 -11.58 -1.92 -7.65
C LYS A 113 -11.21 -1.40 -6.27
N ALA A 114 -10.10 -1.87 -5.71
CA ALA A 114 -9.61 -1.39 -4.43
C ALA A 114 -9.14 0.07 -4.51
N ALA A 115 -8.45 0.44 -5.60
CA ALA A 115 -8.02 1.83 -5.83
C ALA A 115 -9.20 2.80 -5.96
N ALA A 116 -10.32 2.40 -6.55
CA ALA A 116 -11.54 3.20 -6.61
C ALA A 116 -12.09 3.57 -5.22
N SER A 117 -11.82 2.73 -4.22
CA SER A 117 -12.21 2.96 -2.83
C SER A 117 -11.14 3.69 -2.01
N ALA A 118 -9.94 3.86 -2.54
CA ALA A 118 -8.81 4.46 -1.85
C ALA A 118 -8.99 5.98 -1.69
N ARG A 119 -8.58 6.51 -0.53
CA ARG A 119 -8.49 7.96 -0.31
C ARG A 119 -7.10 8.44 -0.70
N VAL A 120 -6.99 9.09 -1.83
CA VAL A 120 -5.72 9.70 -2.25
C VAL A 120 -5.46 10.95 -1.41
N ALA A 121 -4.28 11.06 -0.81
CA ALA A 121 -3.87 12.23 -0.05
C ALA A 121 -3.84 13.47 -0.97
N GLY A 122 -4.70 14.42 -0.74
CA GLY A 122 -4.86 15.62 -1.59
C GLY A 122 -6.29 15.86 -2.05
N ALA A 123 -7.13 14.85 -2.16
CA ALA A 123 -8.57 15.02 -2.36
C ALA A 123 -9.22 15.43 -1.02
N ARG A 124 -9.05 16.68 -0.61
CA ARG A 124 -9.84 17.28 0.47
C ARG A 124 -11.29 17.41 -0.02
N ARG A 125 -12.08 16.37 0.15
CA ARG A 125 -13.50 16.60 0.44
C ARG A 125 -13.52 17.29 1.80
N PRO A 126 -14.16 18.47 1.93
CA PRO A 126 -14.36 19.05 3.26
C PRO A 126 -15.03 17.98 4.12
N PRO A 127 -14.55 17.75 5.35
CA PRO A 127 -15.21 16.81 6.24
C PRO A 127 -16.64 17.31 6.39
N VAL A 128 -17.60 16.50 5.98
CA VAL A 128 -18.98 16.67 6.46
C VAL A 128 -18.83 16.45 7.96
N ALA A 129 -18.92 17.55 8.69
CA ALA A 129 -18.91 17.54 10.14
C ALA A 129 -20.19 16.83 10.59
N VAL A 130 -20.11 15.51 10.75
CA VAL A 130 -21.06 14.79 11.57
C VAL A 130 -20.69 15.19 13.00
N PRO A 131 -21.60 15.84 13.76
CA PRO A 131 -21.34 16.13 15.15
C PRO A 131 -21.13 14.79 15.85
N ARG A 132 -19.88 14.49 16.20
CA ARG A 132 -19.61 13.40 17.14
C ARG A 132 -20.18 13.85 18.48
N PRO A 133 -21.02 13.04 19.14
CA PRO A 133 -21.37 13.34 20.53
C PRO A 133 -20.05 13.48 21.32
N ILE A 134 -19.90 14.60 21.97
CA ILE A 134 -18.81 14.84 22.90
C ILE A 134 -19.03 13.86 24.04
N HIS A 135 -18.34 12.72 24.01
CA HIS A 135 -18.20 11.92 25.21
C HIS A 135 -17.40 12.78 26.19
N GLU A 136 -18.05 13.20 27.26
CA GLU A 136 -17.32 13.70 28.43
C GLU A 136 -16.27 12.64 28.79
N PRO A 137 -15.00 13.02 28.99
CA PRO A 137 -13.98 12.07 29.38
C PRO A 137 -14.39 11.47 30.73
N GLU A 138 -14.71 10.18 30.74
CA GLU A 138 -14.85 9.45 31.99
C GLU A 138 -13.60 9.71 32.84
N ARG A 139 -13.81 10.05 34.09
CA ARG A 139 -12.75 10.29 35.07
C ARG A 139 -11.76 9.13 35.00
N LYS A 140 -10.54 9.41 34.51
CA LYS A 140 -9.46 8.41 34.48
C LYS A 140 -9.25 7.92 35.91
N LEU A 141 -9.73 6.73 36.20
CA LEU A 141 -9.34 6.02 37.41
C LEU A 141 -7.84 5.72 37.28
N THR A 142 -7.07 6.15 38.28
CA THR A 142 -5.64 5.82 38.32
C THR A 142 -5.48 4.30 38.43
N ALA A 143 -4.41 3.75 37.86
CA ALA A 143 -4.13 2.31 37.88
C ALA A 143 -4.22 1.72 39.30
N ASP A 144 -3.90 2.49 40.32
CA ASP A 144 -3.98 2.12 41.75
C ASP A 144 -5.41 1.90 42.29
N ALA A 145 -6.43 2.43 41.59
CA ALA A 145 -7.84 2.22 41.98
C ALA A 145 -8.44 0.92 41.40
N MET A 146 -7.79 0.30 40.40
CA MET A 146 -8.30 -0.85 39.68
C MET A 146 -7.50 -2.14 39.92
N LEU A 147 -6.30 -2.05 40.46
CA LEU A 147 -5.46 -3.21 40.71
C LEU A 147 -5.50 -3.61 42.19
N PRO A 148 -5.79 -4.88 42.53
CA PRO A 148 -5.62 -5.36 43.88
C PRO A 148 -4.14 -5.22 44.28
N PRO A 149 -3.83 -4.98 45.58
CA PRO A 149 -2.45 -4.87 46.04
C PRO A 149 -1.66 -6.13 45.61
N PRO A 150 -0.39 -5.99 45.21
CA PRO A 150 0.39 -7.10 44.68
C PRO A 150 0.47 -8.22 45.73
N SER A 151 -0.17 -9.32 45.44
CA SER A 151 0.07 -10.56 46.15
C SER A 151 1.51 -10.97 45.82
N GLY A 152 2.40 -11.11 46.80
CA GLY A 152 3.83 -11.29 46.68
C GLY A 152 4.34 -12.52 45.92
N ARG A 153 3.65 -12.91 44.86
CA ARG A 153 4.09 -13.81 43.81
C ARG A 153 4.19 -13.03 42.51
N ALA A 154 5.36 -12.50 42.28
CA ALA A 154 5.74 -12.03 40.94
C ALA A 154 5.67 -13.19 39.98
N MET A 155 4.51 -13.42 39.37
CA MET A 155 4.45 -14.15 38.12
C MET A 155 4.96 -13.20 37.03
N ALA A 156 6.25 -13.30 36.75
CA ALA A 156 6.82 -12.79 35.52
C ALA A 156 6.22 -13.60 34.35
N LYS A 157 4.96 -13.35 33.99
CA LYS A 157 4.44 -13.68 32.68
C LYS A 157 4.93 -12.59 31.75
N THR A 158 6.15 -12.74 31.26
CA THR A 158 6.60 -12.05 30.05
C THR A 158 5.83 -12.67 28.86
N THR A 159 4.57 -12.29 28.69
CA THR A 159 3.91 -12.48 27.41
C THR A 159 4.45 -11.38 26.53
N GLU A 160 5.51 -11.67 25.80
CA GLU A 160 5.94 -10.83 24.70
C GLU A 160 4.79 -10.81 23.68
N ALA A 161 4.07 -9.71 23.59
CA ALA A 161 3.05 -9.53 22.60
C ALA A 161 3.73 -9.39 21.24
N ILE A 162 3.30 -10.16 20.25
CA ILE A 162 3.69 -10.03 18.85
C ILE A 162 2.47 -9.50 18.09
N VAL A 163 2.68 -8.50 17.26
CA VAL A 163 1.64 -7.95 16.37
C VAL A 163 1.82 -8.52 14.98
N CYS A 164 0.78 -9.10 14.41
CA CYS A 164 0.77 -9.57 13.03
C CYS A 164 -0.13 -8.67 12.19
N ILE A 165 0.38 -8.16 11.05
CA ILE A 165 -0.34 -7.28 10.16
C ILE A 165 -0.36 -7.89 8.75
N GLY A 166 -1.56 -8.06 8.19
CA GLY A 166 -1.77 -8.42 6.78
C GLY A 166 -2.21 -7.19 5.99
N ALA A 167 -1.56 -6.93 4.85
CA ALA A 167 -1.91 -5.81 3.99
C ALA A 167 -1.83 -6.17 2.49
N SER A 168 -2.62 -5.47 1.67
CA SER A 168 -2.68 -5.64 0.23
C SER A 168 -2.70 -4.27 -0.47
N THR A 169 -3.61 -4.03 -1.41
CA THR A 169 -3.74 -2.76 -2.14
C THR A 169 -3.86 -1.57 -1.19
N GLY A 170 -3.04 -0.54 -1.41
CA GLY A 170 -2.93 0.61 -0.51
C GLY A 170 -2.19 0.34 0.80
N GLY A 171 -1.78 -0.92 1.05
CA GLY A 171 -1.08 -1.35 2.25
C GLY A 171 0.26 -0.67 2.45
N THR A 172 0.98 -0.37 1.38
CA THR A 172 2.29 0.28 1.44
C THR A 172 2.24 1.65 2.13
N GLU A 173 1.26 2.47 1.80
CA GLU A 173 1.09 3.78 2.41
C GLU A 173 0.47 3.69 3.81
N ALA A 174 -0.49 2.79 4.00
CA ALA A 174 -1.09 2.54 5.31
C ALA A 174 -0.06 2.00 6.32
N LEU A 175 0.79 1.07 5.92
CA LEU A 175 1.88 0.55 6.75
C LEU A 175 2.88 1.64 7.09
N ARG A 176 3.27 2.48 6.12
CA ARG A 176 4.14 3.61 6.37
C ARG A 176 3.56 4.52 7.45
N ALA A 177 2.32 4.96 7.27
CA ALA A 177 1.65 5.87 8.21
C ALA A 177 1.56 5.29 9.63
N VAL A 178 1.31 3.98 9.76
CA VAL A 178 1.27 3.31 11.06
C VAL A 178 2.66 3.20 11.67
N LEU A 179 3.66 2.77 10.91
CA LEU A 179 5.00 2.48 11.41
C LEU A 179 5.80 3.74 11.76
N GLU A 180 5.59 4.86 11.02
CA GLU A 180 6.22 6.16 11.32
C GLU A 180 5.81 6.70 12.70
N ASP A 181 4.59 6.39 13.15
CA ASP A 181 4.06 6.84 14.43
C ASP A 181 4.43 5.92 15.62
N LEU A 182 5.05 4.76 15.37
CA LEU A 182 5.37 3.79 16.41
C LEU A 182 6.62 4.21 17.20
N PRO A 183 6.58 4.12 18.56
CA PRO A 183 7.77 4.33 19.38
C PRO A 183 8.76 3.17 19.25
N PRO A 184 10.07 3.40 19.51
CA PRO A 184 11.12 2.41 19.32
C PRO A 184 11.03 1.19 20.25
N ASP A 185 10.23 1.25 21.29
CA ASP A 185 9.97 0.16 22.22
C ASP A 185 8.66 -0.59 21.95
N SER A 186 8.08 -0.41 20.79
CA SER A 186 6.87 -1.12 20.35
C SER A 186 7.06 -2.63 20.42
N PRO A 187 5.97 -3.42 20.58
CA PRO A 187 6.05 -4.87 20.44
C PRO A 187 6.70 -5.28 19.12
N GLY A 188 7.26 -6.50 19.05
CA GLY A 188 7.73 -7.05 17.79
C GLY A 188 6.58 -7.22 16.80
N ILE A 189 6.81 -6.86 15.53
CA ILE A 189 5.78 -6.84 14.49
C ILE A 189 6.20 -7.72 13.33
N VAL A 190 5.26 -8.54 12.84
CA VAL A 190 5.42 -9.30 11.60
C VAL A 190 4.39 -8.81 10.58
N ILE A 191 4.85 -8.47 9.39
CA ILE A 191 4.01 -7.92 8.33
C ILE A 191 4.02 -8.83 7.11
N VAL A 192 2.84 -9.14 6.60
CA VAL A 192 2.66 -9.76 5.28
C VAL A 192 2.00 -8.73 4.37
N GLN A 193 2.77 -8.23 3.40
CA GLN A 193 2.29 -7.32 2.37
C GLN A 193 2.22 -8.06 1.03
N HIS A 194 1.08 -8.03 0.37
CA HIS A 194 0.93 -8.59 -0.96
C HIS A 194 1.72 -7.76 -1.98
N MET A 195 2.96 -8.18 -2.25
CA MET A 195 3.94 -7.45 -3.04
C MET A 195 4.83 -8.45 -3.82
N PRO A 196 5.31 -8.11 -5.04
CA PRO A 196 6.23 -8.99 -5.78
C PRO A 196 7.54 -9.24 -5.02
N GLU A 197 8.11 -10.42 -5.20
CA GLU A 197 9.26 -10.96 -4.44
C GLU A 197 10.44 -9.98 -4.31
N LYS A 198 10.78 -9.25 -5.37
CA LYS A 198 11.95 -8.36 -5.35
C LYS A 198 11.72 -7.01 -4.69
N PHE A 199 10.48 -6.72 -4.25
CA PHE A 199 10.12 -5.40 -3.73
C PHE A 199 10.08 -5.33 -2.23
N THR A 200 9.88 -6.45 -1.55
CA THR A 200 9.77 -6.53 -0.10
C THR A 200 11.03 -6.05 0.61
N ALA A 201 12.20 -6.44 0.12
CA ALA A 201 13.49 -5.98 0.67
C ALA A 201 13.68 -4.46 0.54
N SER A 202 13.36 -3.91 -0.64
CA SER A 202 13.50 -2.46 -0.89
C SER A 202 12.48 -1.66 -0.09
N PHE A 203 11.26 -2.18 0.06
CA PHE A 203 10.22 -1.58 0.88
C PHE A 203 10.61 -1.58 2.36
N ALA A 204 11.13 -2.70 2.87
CA ALA A 204 11.65 -2.80 4.23
C ALA A 204 12.76 -1.78 4.50
N LYS A 205 13.76 -1.71 3.59
CA LYS A 205 14.87 -0.75 3.70
C LYS A 205 14.40 0.71 3.73
N ARG A 206 13.38 1.03 2.94
CA ARG A 206 12.79 2.37 2.94
C ARG A 206 12.11 2.69 4.27
N LEU A 207 11.28 1.77 4.78
CA LEU A 207 10.61 1.97 6.07
C LEU A 207 11.61 2.09 7.22
N ASP A 208 12.69 1.32 7.19
CA ASP A 208 13.78 1.41 8.18
C ASP A 208 14.41 2.81 8.25
N GLY A 209 14.50 3.48 7.09
CA GLY A 209 14.99 4.86 7.03
C GLY A 209 14.00 5.94 7.48
N LEU A 210 12.71 5.61 7.63
CA LEU A 210 11.63 6.55 7.97
C LEU A 210 11.12 6.38 9.40
N CYS A 211 11.21 5.17 9.96
CA CYS A 211 10.59 4.80 11.23
C CYS A 211 11.59 4.81 12.39
N ALA A 212 11.09 5.00 13.61
CA ALA A 212 11.89 4.86 14.82
C ALA A 212 12.14 3.38 15.20
N VAL A 213 11.29 2.48 14.73
CA VAL A 213 11.46 1.02 14.85
C VAL A 213 12.39 0.51 13.75
N SER A 214 13.15 -0.56 14.02
CA SER A 214 13.98 -1.20 12.99
C SER A 214 13.11 -2.05 12.08
N VAL A 215 13.25 -1.90 10.75
CA VAL A 215 12.46 -2.62 9.75
C VAL A 215 13.36 -3.39 8.80
N LYS A 216 13.15 -4.70 8.64
CA LYS A 216 13.86 -5.49 7.65
C LYS A 216 12.96 -6.52 6.98
N GLU A 217 13.37 -7.00 5.81
CA GLU A 217 12.80 -8.22 5.25
C GLU A 217 13.21 -9.42 6.11
N ALA A 218 12.26 -10.30 6.40
CA ALA A 218 12.50 -11.46 7.25
C ALA A 218 13.41 -12.46 6.56
N GLU A 219 14.34 -13.02 7.33
CA GLU A 219 15.24 -14.11 6.96
C GLU A 219 15.05 -15.28 7.92
N ASP A 220 15.47 -16.46 7.49
CA ASP A 220 15.39 -17.66 8.33
C ASP A 220 16.22 -17.48 9.62
N GLY A 221 15.60 -17.78 10.76
CA GLY A 221 16.23 -17.59 12.07
C GLY A 221 16.10 -16.19 12.68
N ASP A 222 15.42 -15.25 12.03
CA ASP A 222 15.15 -13.93 12.62
C ASP A 222 14.28 -14.04 13.87
N THR A 223 14.65 -13.30 14.90
CA THR A 223 13.89 -13.22 16.14
C THR A 223 12.97 -11.99 16.12
N VAL A 224 11.71 -12.19 16.46
CA VAL A 224 10.71 -11.10 16.59
C VAL A 224 10.95 -10.40 17.94
N LEU A 225 11.67 -9.29 17.92
CA LEU A 225 12.04 -8.52 19.12
C LEU A 225 11.21 -7.23 19.21
N ARG A 226 11.14 -6.69 20.42
CA ARG A 226 10.60 -5.33 20.62
C ARG A 226 11.39 -4.31 19.80
N GLY A 227 10.66 -3.35 19.22
CA GLY A 227 11.25 -2.33 18.35
C GLY A 227 11.67 -2.83 16.98
N ARG A 228 11.32 -4.08 16.62
CA ARG A 228 11.64 -4.69 15.32
C ARG A 228 10.38 -5.05 14.55
N VAL A 229 10.41 -4.71 13.27
CA VAL A 229 9.41 -5.07 12.28
C VAL A 229 10.04 -6.00 11.25
N LEU A 230 9.45 -7.17 11.05
CA LEU A 230 9.85 -8.14 10.03
C LEU A 230 8.81 -8.17 8.93
N ILE A 231 9.22 -7.88 7.69
CA ILE A 231 8.36 -7.97 6.51
C ILE A 231 8.61 -9.30 5.82
N ALA A 232 7.56 -10.09 5.66
CA ALA A 232 7.64 -11.37 4.96
C ALA A 232 8.18 -11.19 3.53
N PRO A 233 9.15 -11.99 3.08
CA PRO A 233 9.64 -11.93 1.72
C PRO A 233 8.54 -12.34 0.73
N GLY A 234 8.44 -11.60 -0.38
CA GLY A 234 7.45 -11.88 -1.41
C GLY A 234 7.58 -13.30 -1.97
N ASN A 235 6.45 -13.95 -2.25
CA ASN A 235 6.36 -15.31 -2.80
C ASN A 235 6.95 -16.40 -1.90
N LYS A 236 7.08 -16.15 -0.60
CA LYS A 236 7.54 -17.12 0.40
C LYS A 236 6.62 -17.12 1.63
N HIS A 237 6.67 -18.21 2.39
CA HIS A 237 6.05 -18.29 3.71
C HIS A 237 7.05 -17.81 4.78
N THR A 238 6.53 -17.25 5.84
CA THR A 238 7.30 -16.73 6.99
C THR A 238 6.77 -17.35 8.26
#